data_b3b06442688ab3e72542996d1437039e
#
_entry.id   b3b06442688ab3e72542996d1437039e
#
_cell.length_a   1.000
_cell.length_b   1.000
_cell.length_c   1.000
_cell.angle_alpha   90.00
_cell.angle_beta   90.00
_cell.angle_gamma   90.00
#
_symmetry.space_group_name_H-M   'P 1'
#
loop_
_entity.id
_entity.type
_entity.pdbx_description
1 polymer ?
#
loop_
_entity_poly.entity_id
_entity_poly.type
_entity_poly.pdbx_seq_one_letter_code
_entity_poly.pdbx_strand_id
1 'polypeptide(L)'
;MRQSAGVDACTEGKAKGNLTTTRSEERSHSMRARRQLERVGLSASSIERFLHAAVKVDLHVKTVLSLSLATLGVLHSVSLCIHVIGRGMAWARDGSPKHATKQVDRLLSNNNVSPWLLFDAWVRFVVGPREELLVALDWTEFDVDDHATLALYLITRHGRATPLIWRTVKKSSLAGKRNDYEDEVIERLHEILPKATRVTLLADRGFGDQERYAHLGNLGWDYIIRFRECIIVTDADDTARPAGEWLTSTGRAKMLKNVRVTQDKTAIAAVVLVHDKRMKEPWCLATSRADLTASQVTKLYGRRFCIEETFRDVKNVHFGMGLSATHIGDTARRDRLLLIAAFAHVLLTLLGEAGERAGLDRLLKTNTVKHRTLSLYNQGCYWYTAIPNMREERLVQLMTAYGEVLREHAVTREILGTI
;
A
#
# COMPACT_ATOMS: atom_id res chain seq x y z
N MET A 1 18.10 -7.02 -80.61
CA MET A 1 16.68 -6.64 -80.67
C MET A 1 16.42 -5.98 -79.31
N ARG A 2 16.37 -4.64 -79.27
CA ARG A 2 15.19 -3.78 -79.13
C ARG A 2 14.48 -4.05 -77.80
N GLN A 3 14.25 -3.17 -76.86
CA GLN A 3 14.01 -1.71 -76.75
C GLN A 3 14.01 -1.36 -75.26
N SER A 4 14.69 -0.41 -74.73
CA SER A 4 14.44 1.04 -74.58
C SER A 4 13.26 1.43 -73.69
N ALA A 5 13.56 2.39 -72.86
CA ALA A 5 12.78 3.45 -72.26
C ALA A 5 12.20 3.10 -70.85
N GLY A 6 12.17 3.96 -69.91
CA GLY A 6 12.47 5.39 -69.76
C GLY A 6 12.12 5.80 -68.32
N VAL A 7 12.85 6.71 -67.83
CA VAL A 7 12.55 7.87 -67.03
C VAL A 7 11.23 7.83 -66.17
N ASP A 8 11.36 8.04 -64.86
CA ASP A 8 10.88 9.28 -64.28
C ASP A 8 11.42 9.52 -62.86
N ALA A 9 12.07 10.65 -62.73
CA ALA A 9 12.33 11.31 -61.47
C ALA A 9 11.06 12.01 -61.00
N CYS A 10 10.64 11.73 -59.80
CA CYS A 10 9.90 12.66 -58.91
C CYS A 10 9.46 11.93 -57.66
N THR A 11 9.94 12.31 -56.53
CA THR A 11 9.23 12.74 -55.33
C THR A 11 10.11 12.62 -54.09
N GLU A 12 11.16 13.42 -54.02
CA GLU A 12 11.72 13.83 -52.72
C GLU A 12 10.99 15.12 -52.28
N GLY A 13 9.86 15.01 -51.66
CA GLY A 13 9.14 16.23 -51.25
C GLY A 13 8.08 16.07 -50.18
N LYS A 14 7.70 14.81 -49.81
CA LYS A 14 6.55 14.60 -48.90
C LYS A 14 6.85 14.02 -47.52
N ALA A 15 8.12 13.66 -47.22
CA ALA A 15 8.46 13.04 -45.91
C ALA A 15 8.78 14.05 -44.80
N LYS A 16 9.09 15.31 -45.11
CA LYS A 16 9.40 16.33 -44.08
C LYS A 16 8.18 17.04 -43.47
N GLY A 17 7.03 17.04 -44.13
CA GLY A 17 5.82 17.66 -43.62
C GLY A 17 5.09 16.90 -42.53
N ASN A 18 5.13 15.56 -42.57
CA ASN A 18 4.40 14.72 -41.59
C ASN A 18 5.10 14.59 -40.26
N LEU A 19 6.44 14.73 -40.19
CA LEU A 19 7.21 14.64 -38.95
C LEU A 19 7.12 15.91 -38.08
N THR A 20 6.89 17.06 -38.70
CA THR A 20 6.71 18.34 -37.99
C THR A 20 5.30 18.49 -37.43
N THR A 21 4.27 17.98 -38.12
CA THR A 21 2.88 18.00 -37.66
C THR A 21 2.68 17.07 -36.45
N THR A 22 3.22 15.86 -36.47
CA THR A 22 3.12 14.93 -35.34
C THR A 22 3.83 15.46 -34.09
N ARG A 23 5.00 16.09 -34.21
CA ARG A 23 5.69 16.69 -33.05
C ARG A 23 4.96 17.90 -32.47
N SER A 24 4.28 18.70 -33.29
CA SER A 24 3.47 19.84 -32.79
C SER A 24 2.18 19.38 -32.13
N GLU A 25 1.56 18.33 -32.64
CA GLU A 25 0.37 17.71 -32.05
C GLU A 25 0.71 16.99 -30.73
N GLU A 26 1.81 16.26 -30.63
CA GLU A 26 2.31 15.67 -29.40
C GLU A 26 2.63 16.73 -28.33
N ARG A 27 3.26 17.85 -28.71
CA ARG A 27 3.53 18.98 -27.80
C ARG A 27 2.23 19.67 -27.36
N SER A 28 1.28 19.87 -28.24
CA SER A 28 -0.03 20.45 -27.93
C SER A 28 -0.82 19.54 -26.99
N HIS A 29 -0.81 18.22 -27.23
CA HIS A 29 -1.47 17.22 -26.38
C HIS A 29 -0.83 17.13 -24.98
N SER A 30 0.50 17.16 -24.92
CA SER A 30 1.26 17.20 -23.67
C SER A 30 0.99 18.47 -22.86
N MET A 31 0.93 19.65 -23.50
CA MET A 31 0.59 20.91 -22.82
C MET A 31 -0.87 20.94 -22.33
N ARG A 32 -1.80 20.36 -23.08
CA ARG A 32 -3.21 20.27 -22.70
C ARG A 32 -3.38 19.32 -21.50
N ALA A 33 -2.76 18.17 -21.53
CA ALA A 33 -2.73 17.21 -20.42
C ALA A 33 -2.14 17.84 -19.16
N ARG A 34 -1.05 18.59 -19.28
CA ARG A 34 -0.41 19.30 -18.18
C ARG A 34 -1.30 20.38 -17.58
N ARG A 35 -1.93 21.23 -18.40
CA ARG A 35 -2.89 22.24 -17.93
C ARG A 35 -4.10 21.60 -17.24
N GLN A 36 -4.53 20.44 -17.69
CA GLN A 36 -5.60 19.69 -17.06
C GLN A 36 -5.15 19.15 -15.70
N LEU A 37 -3.98 18.55 -15.59
CA LEU A 37 -3.42 18.09 -14.32
C LEU A 37 -3.19 19.23 -13.33
N GLU A 38 -2.78 20.41 -13.79
CA GLU A 38 -2.63 21.61 -12.95
C GLU A 38 -3.97 22.15 -12.43
N ARG A 39 -5.02 22.16 -13.26
CA ARG A 39 -6.39 22.54 -12.85
C ARG A 39 -6.97 21.61 -11.79
N VAL A 40 -6.50 20.40 -11.72
CA VAL A 40 -7.17 19.26 -11.20
C VAL A 40 -6.66 18.81 -9.80
N GLY A 41 -5.73 19.56 -9.21
CA GLY A 41 -5.28 19.23 -7.86
C GLY A 41 -4.27 18.08 -7.77
N LEU A 42 -3.71 17.62 -8.89
CA LEU A 42 -2.56 16.70 -8.96
C LEU A 42 -1.26 17.44 -9.36
N SER A 43 -1.22 18.73 -9.11
CA SER A 43 -0.03 19.58 -9.28
C SER A 43 0.93 19.41 -8.10
N ALA A 44 2.18 19.81 -8.29
CA ALA A 44 3.16 19.84 -7.21
C ALA A 44 2.67 20.60 -5.96
N SER A 45 1.99 21.74 -6.16
CA SER A 45 1.42 22.57 -5.08
C SER A 45 0.26 21.88 -4.35
N SER A 46 -0.51 21.05 -5.02
CA SER A 46 -1.60 20.30 -4.39
C SER A 46 -1.06 19.13 -3.56
N ILE A 47 -0.05 18.44 -4.08
CA ILE A 47 0.65 17.40 -3.34
C ILE A 47 1.40 18.00 -2.14
N GLU A 48 1.98 19.19 -2.29
CA GLU A 48 2.61 19.91 -1.19
C GLU A 48 1.61 20.22 -0.06
N ARG A 49 0.42 20.71 -0.40
CA ARG A 49 -0.67 20.92 0.57
C ARG A 49 -1.11 19.62 1.24
N PHE A 50 -1.24 18.53 0.46
CA PHE A 50 -1.54 17.22 0.99
C PHE A 50 -0.45 16.77 1.98
N LEU A 51 0.84 16.90 1.64
CA LEU A 51 1.93 16.52 2.52
C LEU A 51 1.97 17.39 3.78
N HIS A 52 1.73 18.69 3.69
CA HIS A 52 1.60 19.54 4.87
C HIS A 52 0.45 19.11 5.79
N ALA A 53 -0.64 18.61 5.25
CA ALA A 53 -1.75 18.07 6.05
C ALA A 53 -1.43 16.68 6.64
N ALA A 54 -0.74 15.85 5.87
CA ALA A 54 -0.42 14.47 6.26
C ALA A 54 0.76 14.39 7.23
N VAL A 55 1.72 15.32 7.10
CA VAL A 55 2.98 15.29 7.84
C VAL A 55 3.22 16.66 8.44
N LYS A 56 2.49 16.99 9.52
CA LYS A 56 2.66 18.24 10.30
C LYS A 56 3.99 18.22 11.08
N VAL A 57 5.11 18.24 10.40
CA VAL A 57 6.43 18.19 11.03
C VAL A 57 7.25 19.41 10.59
N ASP A 58 8.15 19.84 11.44
CA ASP A 58 9.16 20.88 11.19
C ASP A 58 10.20 20.46 10.14
N LEU A 59 9.72 19.96 9.00
CA LEU A 59 10.57 19.72 7.84
C LEU A 59 10.80 21.06 7.14
N HIS A 60 12.06 21.30 6.81
CA HIS A 60 12.42 22.47 6.02
C HIS A 60 11.62 22.51 4.69
N VAL A 61 11.08 23.67 4.31
CA VAL A 61 10.22 23.86 3.12
C VAL A 61 10.78 23.21 1.86
N LYS A 62 12.11 23.30 1.62
CA LYS A 62 12.76 22.64 0.48
C LYS A 62 12.67 21.11 0.53
N THR A 63 12.60 20.51 1.72
CA THR A 63 12.45 19.06 1.90
C THR A 63 11.03 18.63 1.57
N VAL A 64 10.03 19.36 2.06
CA VAL A 64 8.62 19.12 1.72
C VAL A 64 8.40 19.24 0.22
N LEU A 65 8.94 20.28 -0.41
CA LEU A 65 8.88 20.43 -1.87
C LEU A 65 9.54 19.25 -2.60
N SER A 66 10.70 18.77 -2.13
CA SER A 66 11.38 17.62 -2.74
C SER A 66 10.57 16.33 -2.60
N LEU A 67 9.94 16.08 -1.44
CA LEU A 67 9.02 14.96 -1.21
C LEU A 67 7.79 15.07 -2.12
N SER A 68 7.19 16.25 -2.23
CA SER A 68 6.03 16.50 -3.09
C SER A 68 6.34 16.20 -4.56
N LEU A 69 7.50 16.66 -5.03
CA LEU A 69 7.95 16.45 -6.39
C LEU A 69 8.30 14.98 -6.68
N ALA A 70 8.94 14.29 -5.73
CA ALA A 70 9.23 12.87 -5.87
C ALA A 70 7.92 12.05 -5.87
N THR A 71 6.95 12.39 -5.02
CA THR A 71 5.62 11.79 -5.02
C THR A 71 4.91 12.01 -6.37
N LEU A 72 4.95 13.23 -6.89
CA LEU A 72 4.44 13.53 -8.23
C LEU A 72 5.11 12.69 -9.30
N GLY A 73 6.43 12.53 -9.21
CA GLY A 73 7.20 11.64 -10.11
C GLY A 73 6.73 10.19 -10.06
N VAL A 74 6.42 9.66 -8.87
CA VAL A 74 5.85 8.31 -8.70
C VAL A 74 4.44 8.24 -9.30
N LEU A 75 3.58 9.23 -9.07
CA LEU A 75 2.24 9.27 -9.66
C LEU A 75 2.30 9.23 -11.19
N HIS A 76 3.21 9.99 -11.81
CA HIS A 76 3.36 10.01 -13.27
C HIS A 76 3.93 8.73 -13.86
N SER A 77 4.78 8.03 -13.13
CA SER A 77 5.48 6.88 -13.66
C SER A 77 4.96 5.53 -13.15
N VAL A 78 4.18 5.55 -12.07
CA VAL A 78 3.79 4.36 -11.29
C VAL A 78 5.00 3.45 -11.05
N SER A 79 6.16 4.07 -10.70
CA SER A 79 7.42 3.36 -10.54
C SER A 79 8.22 3.91 -9.36
N LEU A 80 8.93 3.01 -8.66
CA LEU A 80 9.89 3.34 -7.59
C LEU A 80 11.35 3.26 -8.06
N CYS A 81 11.60 3.08 -9.34
CA CYS A 81 12.93 3.22 -9.91
C CYS A 81 13.33 4.70 -9.90
N ILE A 82 14.44 5.04 -9.23
CA ILE A 82 14.88 6.42 -8.95
C ILE A 82 14.94 7.27 -10.22
N HIS A 83 15.46 6.70 -11.32
CA HIS A 83 15.58 7.41 -12.56
C HIS A 83 14.24 7.56 -13.32
N VAL A 84 13.33 6.64 -13.12
CA VAL A 84 11.98 6.71 -13.68
C VAL A 84 11.15 7.76 -12.93
N ILE A 85 11.27 7.82 -11.60
CA ILE A 85 10.71 8.92 -10.77
C ILE A 85 11.24 10.27 -11.25
N GLY A 86 12.57 10.38 -11.45
CA GLY A 86 13.20 11.61 -11.94
C GLY A 86 12.69 12.04 -13.31
N ARG A 87 12.45 11.11 -14.24
CA ARG A 87 11.84 11.42 -15.54
C ARG A 87 10.40 11.90 -15.40
N GLY A 88 9.58 11.21 -14.59
CA GLY A 88 8.21 11.63 -14.30
C GLY A 88 8.15 13.03 -13.68
N MET A 89 9.04 13.30 -12.71
CA MET A 89 9.17 14.62 -12.09
C MET A 89 9.61 15.70 -13.08
N ALA A 90 10.57 15.41 -13.97
CA ALA A 90 11.03 16.33 -15.00
C ALA A 90 9.94 16.64 -16.02
N TRP A 91 9.20 15.62 -16.44
CA TRP A 91 8.07 15.80 -17.36
C TRP A 91 6.99 16.70 -16.74
N ALA A 92 6.64 16.48 -15.48
CA ALA A 92 5.63 17.27 -14.78
C ALA A 92 6.01 18.77 -14.62
N ARG A 93 7.30 19.11 -14.70
CA ARG A 93 7.82 20.46 -14.47
C ARG A 93 8.51 21.11 -15.66
N ASP A 94 8.51 20.45 -16.82
CA ASP A 94 9.30 20.89 -18.00
C ASP A 94 10.81 21.02 -17.70
N GLY A 95 11.30 20.14 -16.85
CA GLY A 95 12.67 20.20 -16.33
C GLY A 95 13.62 19.19 -16.99
N SER A 96 14.86 19.24 -16.56
CA SER A 96 15.89 18.27 -17.00
C SER A 96 15.76 16.94 -16.25
N PRO A 97 15.59 15.79 -16.95
CA PRO A 97 15.56 14.47 -16.30
C PRO A 97 16.81 14.17 -15.47
N LYS A 98 17.97 14.60 -15.92
CA LYS A 98 19.26 14.43 -15.21
C LYS A 98 19.25 15.16 -13.86
N HIS A 99 18.75 16.40 -13.82
CA HIS A 99 18.68 17.18 -12.59
C HIS A 99 17.60 16.64 -11.64
N ALA A 100 16.45 16.24 -12.17
CA ALA A 100 15.38 15.65 -11.39
C ALA A 100 15.80 14.32 -10.76
N THR A 101 16.47 13.43 -11.50
CA THR A 101 17.01 12.17 -10.96
C THR A 101 18.00 12.43 -9.81
N LYS A 102 18.92 13.40 -9.98
CA LYS A 102 19.83 13.80 -8.90
C LYS A 102 19.10 14.37 -7.69
N GLN A 103 17.99 15.10 -7.90
CA GLN A 103 17.16 15.62 -6.80
C GLN A 103 16.51 14.48 -6.01
N VAL A 104 15.95 13.46 -6.67
CA VAL A 104 15.40 12.26 -6.03
C VAL A 104 16.49 11.53 -5.25
N ASP A 105 17.66 11.31 -5.88
CA ASP A 105 18.79 10.62 -5.23
C ASP A 105 19.27 11.35 -3.96
N ARG A 106 19.40 12.68 -4.00
CA ARG A 106 19.74 13.51 -2.83
C ARG A 106 18.66 13.44 -1.75
N LEU A 107 17.37 13.44 -2.13
CA LEU A 107 16.27 13.30 -1.18
C LEU A 107 16.37 11.97 -0.42
N LEU A 108 16.60 10.87 -1.13
CA LEU A 108 16.74 9.55 -0.52
C LEU A 108 18.01 9.43 0.34
N SER A 109 19.04 10.23 0.09
CA SER A 109 20.26 10.29 0.92
C SER A 109 20.18 11.31 2.06
N ASN A 110 19.07 12.04 2.20
CA ASN A 110 18.94 13.10 3.21
C ASN A 110 18.55 12.51 4.58
N ASN A 111 19.50 12.43 5.50
CA ASN A 111 19.28 11.90 6.84
C ASN A 111 18.33 12.74 7.70
N ASN A 112 18.06 14.01 7.34
CA ASN A 112 17.04 14.82 8.01
C ASN A 112 15.61 14.37 7.67
N VAL A 113 15.43 13.49 6.68
CA VAL A 113 14.15 12.85 6.37
C VAL A 113 14.15 11.48 7.03
N SER A 114 13.66 11.41 8.26
CA SER A 114 13.48 10.17 9.00
C SER A 114 12.01 9.76 8.97
N PRO A 115 11.63 8.69 8.24
CA PRO A 115 10.25 8.18 8.28
C PRO A 115 9.78 7.88 9.69
N TRP A 116 10.69 7.39 10.56
CA TRP A 116 10.38 7.07 11.95
C TRP A 116 9.83 8.27 12.75
N LEU A 117 10.39 9.46 12.53
CA LEU A 117 9.92 10.70 13.15
C LEU A 117 8.61 11.21 12.53
N LEU A 118 8.36 10.86 11.26
CA LEU A 118 7.17 11.30 10.52
C LEU A 118 5.95 10.42 10.82
N PHE A 119 6.14 9.22 11.35
CA PHE A 119 5.04 8.27 11.59
C PHE A 119 4.00 8.80 12.56
N ASP A 120 4.34 9.65 13.53
CA ASP A 120 3.32 10.22 14.43
C ASP A 120 2.25 10.99 13.64
N ALA A 121 2.66 11.93 12.81
CA ALA A 121 1.73 12.71 12.01
C ALA A 121 1.05 11.86 10.92
N TRP A 122 1.82 11.00 10.25
CA TRP A 122 1.34 10.14 9.18
C TRP A 122 0.26 9.16 9.66
N VAL A 123 0.52 8.44 10.75
CA VAL A 123 -0.44 7.48 11.33
C VAL A 123 -1.72 8.19 11.74
N ARG A 124 -1.62 9.35 12.43
CA ARG A 124 -2.80 10.15 12.82
C ARG A 124 -3.59 10.63 11.61
N PHE A 125 -2.91 10.96 10.52
CA PHE A 125 -3.56 11.35 9.27
C PHE A 125 -4.32 10.19 8.63
N VAL A 126 -3.71 8.99 8.59
CA VAL A 126 -4.31 7.79 7.97
C VAL A 126 -5.41 7.20 8.85
N VAL A 127 -5.17 7.11 10.15
CA VAL A 127 -6.11 6.48 11.10
C VAL A 127 -7.33 7.37 11.34
N GLY A 128 -7.15 8.69 11.44
CA GLY A 128 -8.24 9.61 11.75
C GLY A 128 -8.87 9.36 13.14
N PRO A 129 -10.16 9.64 13.31
CA PRO A 129 -10.86 9.56 14.60
C PRO A 129 -11.38 8.16 14.95
N ARG A 130 -10.86 7.09 14.34
CA ARG A 130 -11.37 5.73 14.56
C ARG A 130 -11.14 5.23 15.96
N GLU A 131 -12.14 4.60 16.51
CA GLU A 131 -12.11 3.94 17.81
C GLU A 131 -11.63 2.47 17.69
N GLU A 132 -11.82 1.84 16.52
CA GLU A 132 -11.40 0.47 16.26
C GLU A 132 -10.51 0.39 15.03
N LEU A 133 -9.39 -0.33 15.16
CA LEU A 133 -8.43 -0.58 14.09
C LEU A 133 -8.21 -2.06 13.88
N LEU A 134 -8.21 -2.48 12.64
CA LEU A 134 -7.71 -3.78 12.21
C LEU A 134 -6.38 -3.55 11.49
N VAL A 135 -5.30 -4.05 12.06
CA VAL A 135 -3.95 -3.87 11.50
C VAL A 135 -3.34 -5.21 11.15
N ALA A 136 -2.50 -5.26 10.13
CA ALA A 136 -1.73 -6.45 9.80
C ALA A 136 -0.24 -6.16 9.92
N LEU A 137 0.49 -7.13 10.49
CA LEU A 137 1.94 -7.13 10.60
C LEU A 137 2.50 -8.21 9.67
N ASP A 138 3.48 -7.85 8.85
CA ASP A 138 4.15 -8.81 7.98
C ASP A 138 5.56 -8.36 7.57
N TRP A 139 6.42 -9.35 7.26
CA TRP A 139 7.74 -9.15 6.70
C TRP A 139 7.70 -9.26 5.17
N THR A 140 8.45 -8.40 4.49
CA THR A 140 8.72 -8.54 3.06
C THR A 140 10.22 -8.44 2.77
N GLU A 141 10.75 -9.38 1.99
CA GLU A 141 12.18 -9.54 1.77
C GLU A 141 12.61 -9.01 0.38
N PHE A 142 13.84 -8.51 0.32
CA PHE A 142 14.52 -8.01 -0.87
C PHE A 142 15.92 -8.62 -0.90
N ASP A 143 16.00 -9.88 -1.32
CA ASP A 143 17.19 -10.74 -1.19
C ASP A 143 18.42 -10.17 -1.90
N VAL A 144 18.23 -9.54 -3.06
CA VAL A 144 19.32 -8.95 -3.86
C VAL A 144 20.06 -7.85 -3.10
N ASP A 145 19.36 -7.12 -2.22
CA ASP A 145 19.92 -5.99 -1.46
C ASP A 145 20.24 -6.38 0.00
N ASP A 146 20.05 -7.65 0.37
CA ASP A 146 20.15 -8.13 1.76
C ASP A 146 19.24 -7.32 2.70
N HIS A 147 18.02 -6.99 2.26
CA HIS A 147 17.06 -6.24 3.06
C HIS A 147 15.83 -7.06 3.41
N ALA A 148 15.31 -6.85 4.61
CA ALA A 148 13.97 -7.22 5.02
C ALA A 148 13.25 -5.99 5.59
N THR A 149 12.00 -5.80 5.20
CA THR A 149 11.14 -4.72 5.69
C THR A 149 10.00 -5.31 6.49
N LEU A 150 9.94 -4.98 7.76
CA LEU A 150 8.77 -5.21 8.61
C LEU A 150 7.80 -4.07 8.42
N ALA A 151 6.51 -4.35 8.32
CA ALA A 151 5.53 -3.31 8.14
C ALA A 151 4.19 -3.60 8.85
N LEU A 152 3.64 -2.57 9.48
CA LEU A 152 2.27 -2.50 9.99
C LEU A 152 1.41 -1.71 9.01
N TYR A 153 0.29 -2.30 8.64
CA TYR A 153 -0.67 -1.74 7.69
C TYR A 153 -2.08 -1.70 8.28
N LEU A 154 -2.80 -0.64 7.99
CA LEU A 154 -4.23 -0.55 8.27
C LEU A 154 -5.01 -1.40 7.26
N ILE A 155 -5.83 -2.31 7.73
CA ILE A 155 -6.74 -3.12 6.92
C ILE A 155 -8.08 -2.39 6.77
N THR A 156 -8.43 -2.09 5.54
CA THR A 156 -9.67 -1.37 5.19
C THR A 156 -10.51 -2.18 4.19
N ARG A 157 -11.56 -1.58 3.64
CA ARG A 157 -12.46 -2.24 2.67
C ARG A 157 -12.15 -1.92 1.22
N HIS A 158 -11.16 -1.08 0.95
CA HIS A 158 -10.84 -0.66 -0.42
C HIS A 158 -9.99 -1.65 -1.24
N GLY A 159 -9.76 -2.85 -0.69
CA GLY A 159 -9.09 -3.96 -1.39
C GLY A 159 -7.58 -3.96 -1.30
N ARG A 160 -6.99 -3.04 -0.57
CA ARG A 160 -5.55 -2.95 -0.24
C ARG A 160 -5.39 -2.53 1.22
N ALA A 161 -4.21 -2.81 1.79
CA ALA A 161 -3.85 -2.30 3.10
C ALA A 161 -3.12 -0.96 2.96
N THR A 162 -3.38 -0.02 3.88
CA THR A 162 -2.72 1.29 3.88
C THR A 162 -1.52 1.26 4.82
N PRO A 163 -0.29 1.63 4.37
CA PRO A 163 0.89 1.59 5.20
C PRO A 163 0.79 2.57 6.38
N LEU A 164 1.10 2.09 7.58
CA LEU A 164 1.16 2.90 8.80
C LEU A 164 2.60 3.13 9.24
N ILE A 165 3.31 2.05 9.57
CA ILE A 165 4.68 2.06 10.06
C ILE A 165 5.45 0.95 9.35
N TRP A 166 6.71 1.21 9.04
CA TRP A 166 7.62 0.20 8.49
C TRP A 166 9.05 0.45 8.98
N ARG A 167 9.85 -0.60 8.94
CA ARG A 167 11.27 -0.55 9.22
C ARG A 167 12.02 -1.54 8.34
N THR A 168 12.99 -1.05 7.59
CA THR A 168 13.89 -1.88 6.80
C THR A 168 15.18 -2.13 7.57
N VAL A 169 15.60 -3.40 7.61
CA VAL A 169 16.82 -3.85 8.28
C VAL A 169 17.63 -4.74 7.34
N LYS A 170 18.89 -4.99 7.66
CA LYS A 170 19.68 -5.99 6.95
C LYS A 170 19.14 -7.39 7.28
N LYS A 171 18.80 -8.18 6.25
CA LYS A 171 18.29 -9.55 6.39
C LYS A 171 19.29 -10.45 7.10
N SER A 172 20.57 -10.31 6.76
CA SER A 172 21.69 -11.04 7.41
C SER A 172 21.83 -10.77 8.91
N SER A 173 21.27 -9.64 9.42
CA SER A 173 21.34 -9.29 10.85
C SER A 173 20.08 -9.69 11.65
N LEU A 174 19.12 -10.38 11.02
CA LEU A 174 17.83 -10.72 11.66
C LEU A 174 17.88 -11.93 12.60
N ALA A 175 18.90 -12.76 12.51
CA ALA A 175 19.00 -13.96 13.34
C ALA A 175 18.95 -13.60 14.83
N GLY A 176 17.96 -14.11 15.56
CA GLY A 176 17.75 -13.87 16.99
C GLY A 176 17.25 -12.45 17.35
N LYS A 177 16.92 -11.60 16.37
CA LYS A 177 16.47 -10.21 16.61
C LYS A 177 15.13 -9.86 15.98
N ARG A 178 14.45 -10.84 15.38
CA ARG A 178 13.15 -10.57 14.74
C ARG A 178 12.14 -10.00 15.72
N ASN A 179 12.01 -10.62 16.86
CA ASN A 179 11.07 -10.23 17.90
C ASN A 179 11.32 -8.79 18.38
N ASP A 180 12.60 -8.39 18.55
CA ASP A 180 12.95 -7.03 18.97
C ASP A 180 12.42 -5.97 18.00
N TYR A 181 12.58 -6.20 16.68
CA TYR A 181 12.06 -5.28 15.65
C TYR A 181 10.53 -5.29 15.56
N GLU A 182 9.93 -6.45 15.78
CA GLU A 182 8.48 -6.60 15.78
C GLU A 182 7.85 -5.86 16.95
N ASP A 183 8.44 -5.99 18.14
CA ASP A 183 8.01 -5.27 19.34
C ASP A 183 8.18 -3.77 19.16
N GLU A 184 9.34 -3.31 18.67
CA GLU A 184 9.60 -1.89 18.42
C GLU A 184 8.55 -1.24 17.49
N VAL A 185 8.16 -1.92 16.42
CA VAL A 185 7.17 -1.42 15.46
C VAL A 185 5.76 -1.41 16.07
N ILE A 186 5.42 -2.43 16.86
CA ILE A 186 4.14 -2.54 17.58
C ILE A 186 4.04 -1.44 18.65
N GLU A 187 5.07 -1.29 19.48
CA GLU A 187 5.15 -0.27 20.52
C GLU A 187 5.08 1.14 19.92
N ARG A 188 5.77 1.37 18.81
CA ARG A 188 5.72 2.66 18.12
C ARG A 188 4.30 3.01 17.66
N LEU A 189 3.53 2.05 17.15
CA LEU A 189 2.14 2.30 16.81
C LEU A 189 1.29 2.55 18.07
N HIS A 190 1.53 1.78 19.14
CA HIS A 190 0.83 1.96 20.41
C HIS A 190 1.05 3.36 21.01
N GLU A 191 2.29 3.88 20.98
CA GLU A 191 2.62 5.24 21.44
C GLU A 191 1.87 6.34 20.68
N ILE A 192 1.68 6.15 19.36
CA ILE A 192 1.04 7.15 18.49
C ILE A 192 -0.48 7.18 18.66
N LEU A 193 -1.08 6.01 18.90
CA LEU A 193 -2.53 5.88 18.93
C LEU A 193 -3.15 6.48 20.21
N PRO A 194 -4.36 7.05 20.14
CA PRO A 194 -5.12 7.39 21.35
C PRO A 194 -5.34 6.15 22.22
N LYS A 195 -5.24 6.31 23.55
CA LYS A 195 -5.40 5.20 24.51
C LYS A 195 -6.75 4.48 24.42
N ALA A 196 -7.79 5.17 23.96
CA ALA A 196 -9.14 4.59 23.79
C ALA A 196 -9.28 3.75 22.51
N THR A 197 -8.28 3.77 21.61
CA THR A 197 -8.36 3.05 20.34
C THR A 197 -8.20 1.55 20.55
N ARG A 198 -9.22 0.77 20.20
CA ARG A 198 -9.17 -0.69 20.20
C ARG A 198 -8.44 -1.20 18.96
N VAL A 199 -7.35 -1.91 19.14
CA VAL A 199 -6.56 -2.47 18.04
C VAL A 199 -6.71 -3.98 17.99
N THR A 200 -6.95 -4.55 16.81
CA THR A 200 -6.86 -5.98 16.55
C THR A 200 -5.72 -6.24 15.56
N LEU A 201 -4.67 -6.93 16.01
CA LEU A 201 -3.53 -7.29 15.19
C LEU A 201 -3.77 -8.61 14.46
N LEU A 202 -3.55 -8.61 13.14
CA LEU A 202 -3.51 -9.81 12.30
C LEU A 202 -2.06 -10.13 11.93
N ALA A 203 -1.63 -11.39 12.13
CA ALA A 203 -0.30 -11.81 11.73
C ALA A 203 -0.26 -13.28 11.30
N ASP A 204 0.73 -13.63 10.47
CA ASP A 204 0.90 -15.01 9.99
C ASP A 204 1.61 -15.87 11.05
N ARG A 205 1.73 -17.15 10.74
CA ARG A 205 2.34 -18.20 11.61
C ARG A 205 3.78 -17.93 12.05
N GLY A 206 4.49 -17.05 11.35
CA GLY A 206 5.82 -16.59 11.74
C GLY A 206 5.85 -15.74 13.01
N PHE A 207 4.71 -15.16 13.38
CA PHE A 207 4.52 -14.31 14.56
C PHE A 207 3.82 -15.03 15.72
N GLY A 208 3.49 -16.31 15.56
CA GLY A 208 2.78 -17.14 16.55
C GLY A 208 3.70 -17.58 17.69
N ASP A 209 3.94 -16.69 18.62
CA ASP A 209 4.81 -16.85 19.78
C ASP A 209 4.04 -16.50 21.06
N GLN A 210 4.28 -17.25 22.12
CA GLN A 210 3.63 -17.04 23.41
C GLN A 210 4.03 -15.70 24.06
N GLU A 211 5.27 -15.25 23.89
CA GLU A 211 5.74 -13.95 24.36
C GLU A 211 4.98 -12.83 23.64
N ARG A 212 4.70 -13.01 22.34
CA ARG A 212 3.91 -12.06 21.53
C ARG A 212 2.48 -11.96 22.04
N TYR A 213 1.83 -13.08 22.40
CA TYR A 213 0.46 -13.02 22.96
C TYR A 213 0.42 -12.25 24.26
N ALA A 214 1.42 -12.47 25.14
CA ALA A 214 1.53 -11.76 26.41
C ALA A 214 1.83 -10.26 26.19
N HIS A 215 2.74 -9.93 25.26
CA HIS A 215 3.08 -8.55 24.91
C HIS A 215 1.88 -7.77 24.43
N LEU A 216 1.12 -8.32 23.47
CA LEU A 216 -0.12 -7.68 22.95
C LEU A 216 -1.18 -7.52 24.05
N GLY A 217 -1.33 -8.51 24.93
CA GLY A 217 -2.22 -8.43 26.09
C GLY A 217 -1.84 -7.28 27.04
N ASN A 218 -0.54 -7.09 27.32
CA ASN A 218 -0.03 -5.99 28.15
C ASN A 218 -0.31 -4.62 27.54
N LEU A 219 -0.30 -4.51 26.19
CA LEU A 219 -0.67 -3.29 25.47
C LEU A 219 -2.19 -3.07 25.39
N GLY A 220 -3.01 -4.03 25.85
CA GLY A 220 -4.45 -4.00 25.69
C GLY A 220 -4.93 -4.20 24.26
N TRP A 221 -4.12 -4.80 23.41
CA TRP A 221 -4.45 -5.08 22.02
C TRP A 221 -5.06 -6.45 21.86
N ASP A 222 -6.08 -6.53 21.02
CA ASP A 222 -6.63 -7.78 20.52
C ASP A 222 -5.73 -8.34 19.38
N TYR A 223 -5.81 -9.65 19.18
CA TYR A 223 -5.07 -10.30 18.11
C TYR A 223 -5.83 -11.47 17.48
N ILE A 224 -5.48 -11.77 16.21
CA ILE A 224 -5.81 -13.01 15.50
C ILE A 224 -4.54 -13.41 14.76
N ILE A 225 -3.79 -14.38 15.31
CA ILE A 225 -2.48 -14.80 14.82
C ILE A 225 -2.55 -16.27 14.44
N ARG A 226 -2.12 -16.59 13.20
CA ARG A 226 -2.02 -17.97 12.75
C ARG A 226 -0.83 -18.64 13.46
N PHE A 227 -0.99 -19.92 13.79
CA PHE A 227 0.08 -20.76 14.31
C PHE A 227 0.10 -22.12 13.59
N ARG A 228 1.13 -22.93 13.86
CA ARG A 228 1.35 -24.22 13.17
C ARG A 228 0.39 -25.27 13.71
N GLU A 229 -0.15 -26.13 12.85
CA GLU A 229 -1.09 -27.20 13.19
C GLU A 229 -0.50 -28.29 14.12
N CYS A 230 0.83 -28.40 14.20
CA CYS A 230 1.51 -29.32 15.12
C CYS A 230 1.56 -28.83 16.58
N ILE A 231 1.20 -27.56 16.85
CA ILE A 231 1.20 -27.01 18.21
C ILE A 231 0.08 -27.67 19.02
N ILE A 232 0.41 -28.11 20.25
CA ILE A 232 -0.56 -28.68 21.16
C ILE A 232 -1.55 -27.64 21.65
N VAL A 233 -2.83 -27.97 21.52
CA VAL A 233 -3.95 -27.21 22.09
C VAL A 233 -4.61 -28.07 23.13
N THR A 234 -4.71 -27.57 24.36
CA THR A 234 -5.42 -28.17 25.47
C THR A 234 -6.72 -27.40 25.67
N ASP A 235 -7.85 -28.09 25.61
CA ASP A 235 -9.18 -27.48 25.81
C ASP A 235 -9.53 -27.30 27.30
N ALA A 236 -10.73 -26.86 27.56
CA ALA A 236 -11.24 -26.64 28.93
C ALA A 236 -11.39 -27.94 29.74
N ASP A 237 -11.54 -29.09 29.06
CA ASP A 237 -11.68 -30.41 29.65
C ASP A 237 -10.34 -31.13 29.83
N ASP A 238 -9.22 -30.39 29.73
CA ASP A 238 -7.83 -30.93 29.81
C ASP A 238 -7.45 -31.90 28.68
N THR A 239 -8.23 -31.98 27.61
CA THR A 239 -7.88 -32.78 26.45
C THR A 239 -6.80 -32.07 25.62
N ALA A 240 -5.63 -32.67 25.52
CA ALA A 240 -4.47 -32.11 24.79
C ALA A 240 -4.24 -32.86 23.48
N ARG A 241 -4.24 -32.12 22.35
CA ARG A 241 -3.98 -32.66 20.98
C ARG A 241 -3.30 -31.62 20.12
N PRO A 242 -2.57 -32.03 19.06
CA PRO A 242 -2.15 -31.11 18.01
C PRO A 242 -3.34 -30.34 17.43
N ALA A 243 -3.16 -29.07 17.11
CA ALA A 243 -4.23 -28.21 16.58
C ALA A 243 -4.92 -28.81 15.32
N GLY A 244 -4.14 -29.50 14.46
CA GLY A 244 -4.68 -30.17 13.29
C GLY A 244 -5.72 -31.24 13.59
N GLU A 245 -5.65 -31.91 14.75
CA GLU A 245 -6.60 -32.96 15.15
C GLU A 245 -7.95 -32.42 15.65
N TRP A 246 -8.02 -31.12 15.93
CA TRP A 246 -9.25 -30.44 16.31
C TRP A 246 -10.11 -29.96 15.12
N LEU A 247 -9.57 -30.08 13.89
CA LEU A 247 -10.30 -29.70 12.68
C LEU A 247 -11.55 -30.57 12.51
N THR A 248 -12.60 -29.94 12.00
CA THR A 248 -13.88 -30.66 11.73
C THR A 248 -13.80 -31.36 10.38
N SER A 249 -14.36 -32.56 10.25
CA SER A 249 -14.49 -33.29 8.98
C SER A 249 -15.34 -32.53 7.94
N THR A 250 -16.21 -31.62 8.39
CA THR A 250 -17.05 -30.78 7.53
C THR A 250 -16.32 -29.59 6.92
N GLY A 251 -15.08 -29.28 7.38
CA GLY A 251 -14.32 -28.09 7.01
C GLY A 251 -14.85 -26.78 7.60
N ARG A 252 -15.93 -26.82 8.41
CA ARG A 252 -16.47 -25.62 9.07
C ARG A 252 -15.55 -25.12 10.18
N ALA A 253 -15.51 -23.80 10.35
CA ALA A 253 -14.76 -23.19 11.44
C ALA A 253 -15.30 -23.64 12.81
N LYS A 254 -14.40 -24.11 13.68
CA LYS A 254 -14.65 -24.49 15.07
C LYS A 254 -13.87 -23.55 15.99
N MET A 255 -14.48 -23.12 17.09
CA MET A 255 -13.83 -22.33 18.13
C MET A 255 -13.77 -23.14 19.42
N LEU A 256 -12.58 -23.21 20.00
CA LEU A 256 -12.34 -23.67 21.35
C LEU A 256 -12.06 -22.45 22.24
N LYS A 257 -12.77 -22.30 23.35
CA LYS A 257 -12.59 -21.18 24.29
C LYS A 257 -11.85 -21.63 25.54
N ASN A 258 -11.19 -20.67 26.22
CA ASN A 258 -10.44 -20.92 27.45
C ASN A 258 -9.42 -22.05 27.28
N VAL A 259 -8.61 -21.97 26.27
CA VAL A 259 -7.65 -23.01 25.88
C VAL A 259 -6.23 -22.65 26.35
N ARG A 260 -5.39 -23.66 26.40
CA ARG A 260 -3.95 -23.50 26.59
C ARG A 260 -3.23 -24.03 25.35
N VAL A 261 -2.21 -23.32 24.93
CA VAL A 261 -1.40 -23.69 23.76
C VAL A 261 0.05 -23.93 24.18
N THR A 262 0.77 -24.67 23.34
CA THR A 262 2.15 -25.10 23.56
C THR A 262 2.32 -26.09 24.72
N GLN A 263 3.55 -26.60 24.92
CA GLN A 263 3.89 -27.45 26.05
C GLN A 263 3.88 -26.67 27.38
N ASP A 264 4.15 -25.36 27.32
CA ASP A 264 4.15 -24.45 28.46
C ASP A 264 2.76 -24.08 28.96
N LYS A 265 1.73 -24.59 28.27
CA LYS A 265 0.31 -24.36 28.61
C LYS A 265 -0.08 -22.88 28.71
N THR A 266 0.42 -22.05 27.77
CA THR A 266 0.08 -20.62 27.70
C THR A 266 -1.42 -20.44 27.48
N ALA A 267 -2.06 -19.73 28.41
CA ALA A 267 -3.50 -19.48 28.34
C ALA A 267 -3.85 -18.51 27.22
N ILE A 268 -4.82 -18.86 26.40
CA ILE A 268 -5.37 -18.06 25.32
C ILE A 268 -6.89 -18.05 25.42
N ALA A 269 -7.51 -16.90 25.12
CA ALA A 269 -8.97 -16.76 25.22
C ALA A 269 -9.71 -17.72 24.29
N ALA A 270 -9.24 -17.88 23.03
CA ALA A 270 -9.80 -18.85 22.11
C ALA A 270 -8.81 -19.25 21.00
N VAL A 271 -9.07 -20.43 20.43
CA VAL A 271 -8.46 -20.92 19.18
C VAL A 271 -9.56 -21.20 18.17
N VAL A 272 -9.38 -20.73 16.95
CA VAL A 272 -10.26 -21.04 15.83
C VAL A 272 -9.55 -21.92 14.82
N LEU A 273 -10.16 -23.01 14.43
CA LEU A 273 -9.65 -24.04 13.55
C LEU A 273 -10.58 -24.17 12.35
N VAL A 274 -10.05 -24.06 11.13
CA VAL A 274 -10.84 -24.13 9.89
C VAL A 274 -10.02 -24.69 8.75
N HIS A 275 -10.65 -25.57 7.94
CA HIS A 275 -10.09 -26.07 6.69
C HIS A 275 -11.23 -26.23 5.66
N ASP A 276 -11.67 -25.13 5.08
CA ASP A 276 -12.67 -25.14 4.00
C ASP A 276 -12.08 -25.78 2.73
N LYS A 277 -12.92 -26.39 1.90
CA LYS A 277 -12.52 -27.08 0.66
C LYS A 277 -11.71 -26.22 -0.32
N ARG A 278 -11.82 -24.91 -0.22
CA ARG A 278 -11.08 -23.96 -1.07
C ARG A 278 -9.77 -23.49 -0.46
N MET A 279 -9.46 -23.90 0.77
CA MET A 279 -8.22 -23.55 1.45
C MET A 279 -7.12 -24.56 1.12
N LYS A 280 -5.96 -24.05 0.74
CA LYS A 280 -4.76 -24.85 0.46
C LYS A 280 -4.22 -25.54 1.71
N GLU A 281 -4.27 -24.84 2.84
CA GLU A 281 -3.79 -25.30 4.16
C GLU A 281 -4.80 -24.90 5.23
N PRO A 282 -4.90 -25.67 6.32
CA PRO A 282 -5.76 -25.30 7.43
C PRO A 282 -5.27 -24.02 8.11
N TRP A 283 -6.20 -23.29 8.71
CA TRP A 283 -5.87 -22.17 9.59
C TRP A 283 -6.15 -22.56 11.04
N CYS A 284 -5.08 -22.51 11.85
CA CYS A 284 -5.13 -22.56 13.29
C CYS A 284 -4.85 -21.15 13.80
N LEU A 285 -5.86 -20.50 14.36
CA LEU A 285 -5.83 -19.07 14.73
C LEU A 285 -5.94 -18.92 16.23
N ALA A 286 -4.88 -18.41 16.88
CA ALA A 286 -4.92 -17.96 18.27
C ALA A 286 -5.57 -16.57 18.31
N THR A 287 -6.48 -16.33 19.25
CA THR A 287 -7.17 -15.04 19.34
C THR A 287 -7.57 -14.68 20.77
N SER A 288 -7.48 -13.39 21.09
CA SER A 288 -8.07 -12.78 22.28
C SER A 288 -9.58 -12.53 22.10
N ARG A 289 -10.09 -12.51 20.86
CA ARG A 289 -11.46 -12.15 20.49
C ARG A 289 -12.43 -13.33 20.68
N ALA A 290 -12.58 -13.80 21.93
CA ALA A 290 -13.58 -14.81 22.29
C ALA A 290 -15.05 -14.30 22.26
N ASP A 291 -15.22 -12.99 22.11
CA ASP A 291 -16.52 -12.30 21.88
C ASP A 291 -17.08 -12.57 20.47
N LEU A 292 -16.20 -12.88 19.50
CA LEU A 292 -16.60 -13.16 18.13
C LEU A 292 -16.94 -14.65 17.92
N THR A 293 -17.69 -14.92 16.85
CA THR A 293 -17.90 -16.29 16.37
C THR A 293 -16.70 -16.79 15.55
N ALA A 294 -16.54 -18.11 15.45
CA ALA A 294 -15.48 -18.73 14.62
C ALA A 294 -15.48 -18.20 13.17
N SER A 295 -16.65 -18.00 12.58
CA SER A 295 -16.81 -17.47 11.23
C SER A 295 -16.35 -16.02 11.13
N GLN A 296 -16.65 -15.17 12.13
CA GLN A 296 -16.21 -13.78 12.16
C GLN A 296 -14.70 -13.69 12.29
N VAL A 297 -14.08 -14.46 13.19
CA VAL A 297 -12.61 -14.53 13.33
C VAL A 297 -11.95 -14.96 12.02
N THR A 298 -12.47 -16.04 11.39
CA THR A 298 -11.95 -16.51 10.09
C THR A 298 -12.06 -15.44 9.02
N LYS A 299 -13.19 -14.73 8.95
CA LYS A 299 -13.42 -13.65 7.99
C LYS A 299 -12.49 -12.44 8.24
N LEU A 300 -12.26 -12.06 9.49
CA LEU A 300 -11.32 -11.00 9.83
C LEU A 300 -9.89 -11.39 9.45
N TYR A 301 -9.46 -12.60 9.80
CA TYR A 301 -8.13 -13.09 9.43
C TYR A 301 -7.92 -13.12 7.92
N GLY A 302 -8.93 -13.53 7.17
CA GLY A 302 -8.89 -13.54 5.70
C GLY A 302 -8.61 -12.17 5.08
N ARG A 303 -8.93 -11.07 5.77
CA ARG A 303 -8.61 -9.71 5.32
C ARG A 303 -7.11 -9.38 5.40
N ARG A 304 -6.31 -10.15 6.14
CA ARG A 304 -4.85 -10.00 6.20
C ARG A 304 -4.21 -10.03 4.80
N PHE A 305 -4.76 -10.83 3.88
CA PHE A 305 -4.22 -10.93 2.53
C PHE A 305 -4.16 -9.59 1.76
N CYS A 306 -4.86 -8.55 2.22
CA CYS A 306 -4.72 -7.21 1.65
C CYS A 306 -3.30 -6.65 1.78
N ILE A 307 -2.51 -7.05 2.81
CA ILE A 307 -1.12 -6.61 2.95
C ILE A 307 -0.22 -7.24 1.88
N GLU A 308 -0.41 -8.53 1.58
CA GLU A 308 0.33 -9.24 0.54
C GLU A 308 0.06 -8.64 -0.85
N GLU A 309 -1.20 -8.28 -1.11
CA GLU A 309 -1.59 -7.58 -2.32
C GLU A 309 -0.93 -6.20 -2.42
N THR A 310 -0.85 -5.45 -1.30
CA THR A 310 -0.17 -4.15 -1.28
C THR A 310 1.35 -4.31 -1.47
N PHE A 311 1.98 -5.32 -0.86
CA PHE A 311 3.38 -5.63 -1.13
C PHE A 311 3.60 -5.98 -2.61
N ARG A 312 2.68 -6.72 -3.22
CA ARG A 312 2.75 -7.03 -4.65
C ARG A 312 2.67 -5.75 -5.50
N ASP A 313 1.76 -4.84 -5.19
CA ASP A 313 1.63 -3.56 -5.89
C ASP A 313 2.90 -2.69 -5.77
N VAL A 314 3.61 -2.75 -4.64
CA VAL A 314 4.87 -2.02 -4.46
C VAL A 314 6.05 -2.72 -5.13
N LYS A 315 6.14 -4.05 -5.04
CA LYS A 315 7.32 -4.83 -5.45
C LYS A 315 7.33 -5.24 -6.91
N ASN A 316 6.16 -5.60 -7.48
CA ASN A 316 6.08 -6.21 -8.79
C ASN A 316 6.50 -5.24 -9.90
N VAL A 317 7.32 -5.74 -10.85
CA VAL A 317 7.86 -4.94 -11.96
C VAL A 317 6.81 -4.71 -13.06
N HIS A 318 5.92 -5.68 -13.27
CA HIS A 318 4.95 -5.63 -14.37
C HIS A 318 3.62 -5.02 -13.97
N PHE A 319 3.16 -5.30 -12.76
CA PHE A 319 1.82 -4.92 -12.30
C PHE A 319 1.82 -3.97 -11.10
N GLY A 320 3.00 -3.52 -10.68
CA GLY A 320 3.19 -2.64 -9.53
C GLY A 320 4.24 -1.57 -9.77
N MET A 321 4.78 -1.04 -8.67
CA MET A 321 5.77 0.06 -8.71
C MET A 321 7.21 -0.41 -8.93
N GLY A 322 7.49 -1.72 -9.03
CA GLY A 322 8.79 -2.27 -9.41
C GLY A 322 9.90 -2.16 -8.37
N LEU A 323 9.58 -2.05 -7.07
CA LEU A 323 10.59 -1.88 -6.02
C LEU A 323 11.59 -3.05 -5.96
N SER A 324 11.18 -4.27 -6.31
CA SER A 324 12.07 -5.44 -6.30
C SER A 324 13.20 -5.36 -7.34
N ALA A 325 13.04 -4.57 -8.40
CA ALA A 325 14.07 -4.34 -9.41
C ALA A 325 14.91 -3.07 -9.14
N THR A 326 14.64 -2.37 -8.06
CA THR A 326 15.34 -1.14 -7.68
C THR A 326 16.41 -1.50 -6.65
N HIS A 327 17.69 -1.51 -7.05
CA HIS A 327 18.80 -1.80 -6.15
C HIS A 327 19.04 -0.65 -5.18
N ILE A 328 18.93 -0.93 -3.88
CA ILE A 328 19.09 0.05 -2.81
C ILE A 328 19.96 -0.56 -1.72
N GLY A 329 21.21 -0.13 -1.63
CA GLY A 329 22.19 -0.69 -0.69
C GLY A 329 22.02 -0.25 0.77
N ASP A 330 21.24 0.81 1.03
CA ASP A 330 21.06 1.39 2.35
C ASP A 330 19.59 1.27 2.81
N THR A 331 19.37 0.79 4.04
CA THR A 331 18.05 0.53 4.61
C THR A 331 17.24 1.81 4.81
N ALA A 332 17.89 2.89 5.25
CA ALA A 332 17.22 4.17 5.48
C ALA A 332 16.80 4.83 4.14
N ARG A 333 17.57 4.62 3.07
CA ARG A 333 17.15 5.04 1.72
C ARG A 333 15.91 4.28 1.26
N ARG A 334 15.80 2.98 1.57
CA ARG A 334 14.61 2.19 1.27
C ARG A 334 13.41 2.70 2.05
N ASP A 335 13.57 3.00 3.31
CA ASP A 335 12.47 3.54 4.14
C ASP A 335 11.96 4.89 3.62
N ARG A 336 12.85 5.77 3.15
CA ARG A 336 12.46 7.04 2.50
C ARG A 336 11.75 6.83 1.17
N LEU A 337 12.17 5.84 0.40
CA LEU A 337 11.47 5.50 -0.85
C LEU A 337 10.08 4.91 -0.58
N LEU A 338 9.93 4.08 0.45
CA LEU A 338 8.63 3.57 0.91
C LEU A 338 7.72 4.70 1.42
N LEU A 339 8.29 5.77 2.02
CA LEU A 339 7.52 6.95 2.42
C LEU A 339 6.90 7.65 1.20
N ILE A 340 7.68 7.84 0.14
CA ILE A 340 7.18 8.42 -1.12
C ILE A 340 6.11 7.50 -1.74
N ALA A 341 6.33 6.18 -1.70
CA ALA A 341 5.36 5.20 -2.16
C ALA A 341 4.06 5.25 -1.36
N ALA A 342 4.12 5.41 -0.03
CA ALA A 342 2.95 5.52 0.83
C ALA A 342 2.11 6.76 0.49
N PHE A 343 2.73 7.90 0.25
CA PHE A 343 2.03 9.11 -0.18
C PHE A 343 1.34 8.92 -1.54
N ALA A 344 2.06 8.35 -2.52
CA ALA A 344 1.48 8.07 -3.83
C ALA A 344 0.34 7.05 -3.75
N HIS A 345 0.50 6.00 -2.93
CA HIS A 345 -0.53 4.99 -2.72
C HIS A 345 -1.83 5.57 -2.17
N VAL A 346 -1.74 6.44 -1.17
CA VAL A 346 -2.92 7.10 -0.59
C VAL A 346 -3.57 8.04 -1.60
N LEU A 347 -2.81 8.87 -2.32
CA LEU A 347 -3.37 9.77 -3.33
C LEU A 347 -4.07 9.01 -4.45
N LEU A 348 -3.50 7.90 -4.92
CA LEU A 348 -4.14 7.04 -5.92
C LEU A 348 -5.38 6.34 -5.37
N THR A 349 -5.36 5.90 -4.11
CA THR A 349 -6.55 5.31 -3.45
C THR A 349 -7.69 6.33 -3.38
N LEU A 350 -7.41 7.58 -3.00
CA LEU A 350 -8.39 8.66 -2.96
C LEU A 350 -8.90 9.04 -4.37
N LEU A 351 -8.05 8.95 -5.41
CA LEU A 351 -8.47 9.13 -6.80
C LEU A 351 -9.38 8.00 -7.27
N GLY A 352 -9.13 6.77 -6.84
CA GLY A 352 -10.01 5.62 -7.09
C GLY A 352 -11.38 5.81 -6.46
N GLU A 353 -11.44 6.27 -5.21
CA GLU A 353 -12.68 6.62 -4.51
C GLU A 353 -13.46 7.72 -5.27
N ALA A 354 -12.76 8.76 -5.73
CA ALA A 354 -13.36 9.80 -6.55
C ALA A 354 -13.98 9.24 -7.84
N GLY A 355 -13.31 8.28 -8.47
CA GLY A 355 -13.84 7.58 -9.64
C GLY A 355 -15.14 6.82 -9.35
N GLU A 356 -15.24 6.15 -8.19
CA GLU A 356 -16.47 5.49 -7.76
C GLU A 356 -17.59 6.50 -7.46
N ARG A 357 -17.29 7.58 -6.73
CA ARG A 357 -18.27 8.65 -6.45
C ARG A 357 -18.80 9.32 -7.72
N ALA A 358 -17.94 9.45 -8.73
CA ALA A 358 -18.33 9.95 -10.05
C ALA A 358 -19.05 8.90 -10.93
N GLY A 359 -19.26 7.67 -10.43
CA GLY A 359 -19.89 6.58 -11.17
C GLY A 359 -19.06 6.03 -12.33
N LEU A 360 -17.77 6.39 -12.43
CA LEU A 360 -16.88 5.96 -13.51
C LEU A 360 -16.42 4.51 -13.37
N ASP A 361 -16.51 3.90 -12.18
CA ASP A 361 -16.20 2.50 -11.92
C ASP A 361 -16.98 1.52 -12.81
N ARG A 362 -18.14 1.96 -13.31
CA ARG A 362 -18.93 1.21 -14.31
C ARG A 362 -18.18 0.94 -15.60
N LEU A 363 -17.25 1.80 -15.97
CA LEU A 363 -16.41 1.62 -17.16
C LEU A 363 -15.34 0.54 -16.98
N LEU A 364 -15.07 0.12 -15.74
CA LEU A 364 -14.03 -0.84 -15.39
C LEU A 364 -14.55 -2.26 -15.13
N LYS A 365 -15.86 -2.47 -15.27
CA LYS A 365 -16.48 -3.77 -15.00
C LYS A 365 -17.62 -4.05 -15.96
N THR A 366 -17.96 -5.32 -16.13
CA THR A 366 -19.11 -5.72 -16.96
C THR A 366 -20.44 -5.32 -16.31
N ASN A 367 -21.47 -5.10 -17.11
CA ASN A 367 -22.78 -4.63 -16.63
C ASN A 367 -23.45 -5.57 -15.62
N THR A 368 -23.09 -6.86 -15.63
CA THR A 368 -23.63 -7.87 -14.73
C THR A 368 -23.02 -7.84 -13.34
N VAL A 369 -21.82 -7.24 -13.18
CA VAL A 369 -21.10 -7.20 -11.90
C VAL A 369 -21.52 -5.98 -11.10
N LYS A 370 -22.11 -6.21 -9.91
CA LYS A 370 -22.60 -5.17 -9.00
C LYS A 370 -21.59 -4.75 -7.94
N HIS A 371 -20.61 -5.60 -7.64
CA HIS A 371 -19.58 -5.32 -6.64
C HIS A 371 -18.31 -4.72 -7.24
N ARG A 372 -17.43 -4.19 -6.41
CA ARG A 372 -16.10 -3.70 -6.79
C ARG A 372 -15.24 -4.87 -7.27
N THR A 373 -14.61 -4.75 -8.44
CA THR A 373 -13.73 -5.77 -9.04
C THR A 373 -12.26 -5.41 -8.93
N LEU A 374 -11.93 -4.11 -8.89
CA LEU A 374 -10.58 -3.59 -8.74
C LEU A 374 -10.48 -2.83 -7.42
N SER A 375 -9.33 -2.93 -6.73
CA SER A 375 -9.07 -2.08 -5.57
C SER A 375 -9.13 -0.60 -5.95
N LEU A 376 -9.42 0.28 -4.99
CA LEU A 376 -9.42 1.72 -5.25
C LEU A 376 -8.04 2.21 -5.71
N TYR A 377 -6.96 1.64 -5.19
CA TYR A 377 -5.61 1.93 -5.67
C TYR A 377 -5.46 1.64 -7.18
N ASN A 378 -5.87 0.46 -7.64
CA ASN A 378 -5.78 0.09 -9.05
C ASN A 378 -6.70 0.95 -9.93
N GLN A 379 -7.89 1.28 -9.44
CA GLN A 379 -8.76 2.23 -10.12
C GLN A 379 -8.08 3.61 -10.24
N GLY A 380 -7.44 4.09 -9.16
CA GLY A 380 -6.70 5.34 -9.16
C GLY A 380 -5.54 5.35 -10.15
N CYS A 381 -4.76 4.27 -10.23
CA CYS A 381 -3.72 4.11 -11.25
C CYS A 381 -4.31 4.21 -12.67
N TYR A 382 -5.42 3.52 -12.92
CA TYR A 382 -6.10 3.57 -14.20
C TYR A 382 -6.59 4.99 -14.53
N TRP A 383 -7.28 5.64 -13.60
CA TRP A 383 -7.78 7.01 -13.82
C TRP A 383 -6.64 7.99 -14.04
N TYR A 384 -5.58 7.90 -13.26
CA TYR A 384 -4.41 8.77 -13.43
C TYR A 384 -3.83 8.66 -14.85
N THR A 385 -3.65 7.44 -15.34
CA THR A 385 -3.16 7.16 -16.69
C THR A 385 -4.14 7.63 -17.78
N ALA A 386 -5.45 7.57 -17.52
CA ALA A 386 -6.49 7.94 -18.46
C ALA A 386 -6.68 9.47 -18.60
N ILE A 387 -6.34 10.27 -17.56
CA ILE A 387 -6.54 11.73 -17.51
C ILE A 387 -6.11 12.45 -18.80
N PRO A 388 -4.92 12.21 -19.39
CA PRO A 388 -4.48 12.92 -20.60
C PRO A 388 -5.41 12.75 -21.81
N ASN A 389 -6.09 11.61 -21.89
CA ASN A 389 -6.97 11.25 -23.03
C ASN A 389 -8.46 11.21 -22.65
N MET A 390 -8.81 11.66 -21.44
CA MET A 390 -10.17 11.62 -20.95
C MET A 390 -11.01 12.74 -21.60
N ARG A 391 -12.28 12.42 -21.94
CA ARG A 391 -13.24 13.43 -22.40
C ARG A 391 -13.45 14.47 -21.30
N GLU A 392 -13.58 15.74 -21.68
CA GLU A 392 -13.68 16.88 -20.75
C GLU A 392 -14.76 16.69 -19.69
N GLU A 393 -15.95 16.21 -20.08
CA GLU A 393 -17.07 15.99 -19.15
C GLU A 393 -16.72 15.00 -18.03
N ARG A 394 -16.11 13.87 -18.40
CA ARG A 394 -15.67 12.85 -17.43
C ARG A 394 -14.51 13.35 -16.56
N LEU A 395 -13.60 14.11 -17.16
CA LEU A 395 -12.50 14.72 -16.46
C LEU A 395 -13.00 15.67 -15.38
N VAL A 396 -13.94 16.57 -15.74
CA VAL A 396 -14.54 17.50 -14.77
C VAL A 396 -15.25 16.74 -13.64
N GLN A 397 -16.03 15.69 -13.96
CA GLN A 397 -16.70 14.87 -12.97
C GLN A 397 -15.70 14.20 -12.01
N LEU A 398 -14.69 13.53 -12.55
CA LEU A 398 -13.64 12.86 -11.75
C LEU A 398 -12.95 13.85 -10.82
N MET A 399 -12.61 15.01 -11.33
CA MET A 399 -11.79 15.95 -10.60
C MET A 399 -12.55 16.79 -9.59
N THR A 400 -13.82 17.07 -9.87
CA THR A 400 -14.72 17.63 -8.86
C THR A 400 -14.86 16.67 -7.69
N ALA A 401 -15.17 15.40 -7.98
CA ALA A 401 -15.25 14.36 -6.95
C ALA A 401 -13.91 14.19 -6.20
N TYR A 402 -12.76 14.24 -6.89
CA TYR A 402 -11.46 14.14 -6.25
C TYR A 402 -11.18 15.32 -5.31
N GLY A 403 -11.51 16.53 -5.71
CA GLY A 403 -11.41 17.71 -4.86
C GLY A 403 -12.29 17.61 -3.61
N GLU A 404 -13.47 17.01 -3.72
CA GLU A 404 -14.37 16.75 -2.59
C GLU A 404 -13.78 15.69 -1.65
N VAL A 405 -13.33 14.56 -2.19
CA VAL A 405 -12.69 13.48 -1.44
C VAL A 405 -11.46 13.99 -0.67
N LEU A 406 -10.61 14.79 -1.29
CA LEU A 406 -9.43 15.36 -0.61
C LEU A 406 -9.82 16.31 0.52
N ARG A 407 -10.83 17.19 0.31
CA ARG A 407 -11.31 18.11 1.35
C ARG A 407 -11.94 17.36 2.51
N GLU A 408 -12.81 16.40 2.21
CA GLU A 408 -13.45 15.57 3.22
C GLU A 408 -12.40 14.83 4.04
N HIS A 409 -11.46 14.15 3.42
CA HIS A 409 -10.40 13.45 4.14
C HIS A 409 -9.51 14.39 4.95
N ALA A 410 -9.19 15.58 4.43
CA ALA A 410 -8.40 16.57 5.16
C ALA A 410 -9.11 17.06 6.44
N VAL A 411 -10.45 17.10 6.45
CA VAL A 411 -11.27 17.55 7.57
C VAL A 411 -11.60 16.41 8.51
N THR A 412 -12.19 15.33 8.00
CA THR A 412 -12.71 14.21 8.82
C THR A 412 -11.68 13.13 9.06
N ARG A 413 -10.72 12.96 8.15
CA ARG A 413 -9.73 11.85 8.12
C ARG A 413 -10.37 10.46 8.11
N GLU A 414 -11.63 10.37 7.72
CA GLU A 414 -12.41 9.13 7.79
C GLU A 414 -12.32 8.30 6.51
N ILE A 415 -12.15 8.93 5.34
CA ILE A 415 -12.29 8.25 4.05
C ILE A 415 -11.42 7.01 3.94
N LEU A 416 -10.13 7.09 4.26
CA LEU A 416 -9.22 5.95 4.17
C LEU A 416 -9.62 4.75 5.05
N GLY A 417 -10.55 4.93 5.96
CA GLY A 417 -11.01 3.88 6.83
C GLY A 417 -12.41 3.36 6.55
N THR A 418 -13.20 4.16 5.89
CA THR A 418 -14.58 3.79 5.53
C THR A 418 -14.65 3.10 4.18
N ILE A 419 -13.75 3.44 3.27
CA ILE A 419 -13.68 2.89 1.91
C ILE A 419 -13.00 1.49 1.80
#